data_68c9f5959762d0c02d4e9343df8bd436
#
_entry.id   68c9f5959762d0c02d4e9343df8bd436
#
_cell.length_a   1.000
_cell.length_b   1.000
_cell.length_c   1.000
_cell.angle_alpha   90.00
_cell.angle_beta   90.00
_cell.angle_gamma   90.00
#
_symmetry.space_group_name_H-M   'P 1'
#
loop_
_entity.id
_entity.type
_entity.pdbx_description
1 polymer ?
#
loop_
_entity_poly.entity_id
_entity_poly.type
_entity_poly.pdbx_seq_one_letter_code
_entity_poly.pdbx_strand_id
1 'polypeptide(L)'
;DLFITDTQQKQAQNFIKQYSSKFLVGINFEGAVKGKKIKFSDLRQICQGLYKKNNNIQIIILTTPNNLQKTNKKVTDMGFDYVVTSYKTSTILDATALISQLNLIITPDTSIVHIASAFNKPIVTIHENNKDSYQLFAPTSSFNKTVFSPKKDTLEGYDVQKVIEYANQFINKGST
;
A
#
# COMPACT_ATOMS: atom_id res chain seq x y z
N ASP A 1 11.29 5.84 17.24
CA ASP A 1 11.39 6.89 16.22
C ASP A 1 12.03 6.30 14.95
N LEU A 2 11.40 6.56 13.79
CA LEU A 2 11.92 6.16 12.48
C LEU A 2 12.80 7.30 11.96
N PHE A 3 14.13 7.14 12.05
CA PHE A 3 15.06 8.12 11.52
C PHE A 3 15.38 7.82 10.06
N ILE A 4 14.88 8.69 9.16
CA ILE A 4 15.16 8.65 7.73
C ILE A 4 16.32 9.61 7.47
N THR A 5 17.35 9.14 6.79
CA THR A 5 18.49 10.01 6.39
C THR A 5 18.11 10.93 5.24
N ASP A 6 18.83 12.05 5.08
CA ASP A 6 18.66 12.98 3.96
C ASP A 6 18.80 12.30 2.59
N THR A 7 19.70 11.31 2.50
CA THR A 7 19.90 10.54 1.26
C THR A 7 18.67 9.74 0.90
N GLN A 8 18.08 9.04 1.87
CA GLN A 8 16.85 8.25 1.66
C GLN A 8 15.67 9.15 1.30
N GLN A 9 15.56 10.29 1.98
CA GLN A 9 14.50 11.27 1.70
C GLN A 9 14.63 11.85 0.30
N LYS A 10 15.83 12.25 -0.12
CA LYS A 10 16.11 12.75 -1.48
C LYS A 10 15.81 11.69 -2.55
N GLN A 11 16.16 10.43 -2.31
CA GLN A 11 15.87 9.34 -3.23
C GLN A 11 14.35 9.16 -3.42
N ALA A 12 13.59 9.14 -2.34
CA ALA A 12 12.13 9.05 -2.39
C ALA A 12 11.52 10.26 -3.14
N GLN A 13 11.94 11.48 -2.81
CA GLN A 13 11.49 12.70 -3.46
C GLN A 13 11.79 12.71 -4.97
N ASN A 14 12.98 12.30 -5.38
CA ASN A 14 13.35 12.21 -6.79
C ASN A 14 12.48 11.20 -7.54
N PHE A 15 12.16 10.06 -6.92
CA PHE A 15 11.29 9.07 -7.52
C PHE A 15 9.87 9.59 -7.74
N ILE A 16 9.28 10.27 -6.75
CA ILE A 16 7.89 10.73 -6.85
C ILE A 16 7.74 12.04 -7.65
N LYS A 17 8.83 12.79 -7.90
CA LYS A 17 8.80 14.09 -8.58
C LYS A 17 8.05 14.06 -9.91
N GLN A 18 8.21 12.99 -10.69
CA GLN A 18 7.51 12.81 -11.96
C GLN A 18 5.98 12.64 -11.83
N TYR A 19 5.50 12.37 -10.63
CA TYR A 19 4.08 12.15 -10.31
C TYR A 19 3.51 13.27 -9.41
N SER A 20 4.17 14.42 -9.30
CA SER A 20 3.85 15.48 -8.32
C SER A 20 2.44 16.05 -8.45
N SER A 21 1.80 15.94 -9.62
CA SER A 21 0.41 16.36 -9.86
C SER A 21 -0.63 15.27 -9.58
N LYS A 22 -0.20 14.08 -9.16
CA LYS A 22 -1.06 12.92 -8.92
C LYS A 22 -1.28 12.68 -7.43
N PHE A 23 -2.41 12.08 -7.10
CA PHE A 23 -2.62 11.48 -5.77
C PHE A 23 -1.89 10.12 -5.72
N LEU A 24 -0.96 9.97 -4.79
CA LEU A 24 -0.05 8.82 -4.73
C LEU A 24 -0.59 7.74 -3.80
N VAL A 25 -0.87 6.56 -4.36
CA VAL A 25 -1.35 5.40 -3.62
C VAL A 25 -0.26 4.34 -3.56
N GLY A 26 0.21 4.00 -2.36
CA GLY A 26 1.11 2.87 -2.15
C GLY A 26 0.33 1.59 -1.89
N ILE A 27 0.64 0.52 -2.60
CA ILE A 27 0.05 -0.78 -2.33
C ILE A 27 1.16 -1.78 -2.02
N ASN A 28 1.15 -2.32 -0.81
CA ASN A 28 1.91 -3.51 -0.46
C ASN A 28 1.01 -4.73 -0.62
N PHE A 29 1.31 -5.61 -1.56
CA PHE A 29 0.54 -6.84 -1.76
C PHE A 29 1.22 -8.07 -1.13
N GLU A 30 2.45 -7.92 -0.67
CA GLU A 30 3.23 -8.98 -0.03
C GLU A 30 2.88 -9.07 1.45
N GLY A 31 2.66 -10.28 1.94
CA GLY A 31 2.50 -10.58 3.35
C GLY A 31 3.75 -11.26 3.91
N ALA A 32 4.00 -11.11 5.20
CA ALA A 32 5.11 -11.77 5.89
C ALA A 32 4.95 -13.29 5.93
N VAL A 33 3.72 -13.80 5.86
CA VAL A 33 3.38 -15.21 5.99
C VAL A 33 2.58 -15.68 4.78
N LYS A 34 2.76 -16.95 4.40
CA LYS A 34 1.96 -17.60 3.36
C LYS A 34 0.47 -17.51 3.73
N GLY A 35 -0.37 -17.09 2.80
CA GLY A 35 -1.81 -16.89 3.03
C GLY A 35 -2.20 -15.48 3.50
N LYS A 36 -1.24 -14.65 3.92
CA LYS A 36 -1.49 -13.27 4.37
C LYS A 36 -1.00 -12.22 3.34
N LYS A 37 -1.23 -12.48 2.07
CA LYS A 37 -0.89 -11.58 0.96
C LYS A 37 -2.10 -11.31 0.07
N ILE A 38 -2.15 -10.14 -0.55
CA ILE A 38 -3.11 -9.83 -1.60
C ILE A 38 -2.76 -10.67 -2.84
N LYS A 39 -3.73 -11.42 -3.37
CA LYS A 39 -3.55 -12.16 -4.63
C LYS A 39 -3.35 -11.18 -5.78
N PHE A 40 -2.60 -11.58 -6.79
CA PHE A 40 -2.32 -10.71 -7.93
C PHE A 40 -3.60 -10.34 -8.72
N SER A 41 -4.56 -11.25 -8.80
CA SER A 41 -5.89 -10.98 -9.37
C SER A 41 -6.62 -9.86 -8.64
N ASP A 42 -6.55 -9.87 -7.29
CA ASP A 42 -7.20 -8.88 -6.44
C ASP A 42 -6.48 -7.54 -6.53
N LEU A 43 -5.14 -7.56 -6.55
CA LEU A 43 -4.33 -6.37 -6.78
C LEU A 43 -4.72 -5.68 -8.09
N ARG A 44 -4.88 -6.45 -9.18
CA ARG A 44 -5.33 -5.94 -10.46
C ARG A 44 -6.73 -5.29 -10.37
N GLN A 45 -7.67 -5.93 -9.68
CA GLN A 45 -9.02 -5.39 -9.48
C GLN A 45 -8.99 -4.10 -8.64
N ILE A 46 -8.16 -4.05 -7.57
CA ILE A 46 -7.99 -2.86 -6.75
C ILE A 46 -7.48 -1.71 -7.62
N CYS A 47 -6.39 -1.92 -8.37
CA CYS A 47 -5.83 -0.89 -9.25
C CYS A 47 -6.86 -0.34 -10.25
N GLN A 48 -7.60 -1.22 -10.92
CA GLN A 48 -8.65 -0.82 -11.87
C GLN A 48 -9.80 -0.06 -11.18
N GLY A 49 -10.26 -0.54 -10.03
CA GLY A 49 -11.36 0.07 -9.29
C GLY A 49 -11.03 1.46 -8.75
N LEU A 50 -9.79 1.69 -8.33
CA LEU A 50 -9.32 3.00 -7.90
C LEU A 50 -9.23 3.98 -9.08
N TYR A 51 -8.59 3.58 -10.18
CA TYR A 51 -8.41 4.42 -11.35
C TYR A 51 -9.73 4.78 -12.03
N LYS A 52 -10.69 3.84 -12.07
CA LYS A 52 -12.04 4.09 -12.62
C LYS A 52 -12.79 5.21 -11.90
N LYS A 53 -12.57 5.38 -10.60
CA LYS A 53 -13.20 6.41 -9.76
C LYS A 53 -12.46 7.73 -9.78
N ASN A 54 -11.15 7.69 -9.86
CA ASN A 54 -10.30 8.87 -9.92
C ASN A 54 -9.09 8.59 -10.82
N ASN A 55 -9.07 9.18 -12.01
CA ASN A 55 -7.99 9.00 -12.99
C ASN A 55 -6.76 9.89 -12.71
N ASN A 56 -6.82 10.76 -11.71
CA ASN A 56 -5.69 11.57 -11.27
C ASN A 56 -4.88 10.92 -10.15
N ILE A 57 -4.73 9.60 -10.21
CA ILE A 57 -3.92 8.83 -9.26
C ILE A 57 -2.69 8.22 -9.92
N GLN A 58 -1.65 7.98 -9.14
CA GLN A 58 -0.53 7.11 -9.47
C GLN A 58 -0.45 6.03 -8.40
N ILE A 59 -0.44 4.78 -8.81
CA ILE A 59 -0.30 3.63 -7.91
C ILE A 59 1.14 3.16 -7.93
N ILE A 60 1.72 3.02 -6.74
CA ILE A 60 3.09 2.56 -6.52
C ILE A 60 3.03 1.24 -5.76
N ILE A 61 3.44 0.16 -6.41
CA ILE A 61 3.51 -1.15 -5.79
C ILE A 61 4.80 -1.23 -4.98
N LEU A 62 4.64 -1.33 -3.67
CA LEU A 62 5.75 -1.50 -2.73
C LEU A 62 6.26 -2.95 -2.82
N THR A 63 7.57 -3.13 -2.85
CA THR A 63 8.18 -4.46 -2.95
C THR A 63 9.50 -4.51 -2.20
N THR A 64 9.89 -5.71 -1.80
CA THR A 64 11.20 -5.96 -1.20
C THR A 64 12.30 -6.03 -2.28
N PRO A 65 13.57 -5.79 -1.93
CA PRO A 65 14.68 -5.90 -2.87
C PRO A 65 14.73 -7.22 -3.62
N ASN A 66 14.47 -8.32 -2.92
CA ASN A 66 14.53 -9.68 -3.47
C ASN A 66 13.39 -9.97 -4.48
N ASN A 67 12.27 -9.27 -4.36
CA ASN A 67 11.11 -9.47 -5.21
C ASN A 67 10.96 -8.42 -6.32
N LEU A 68 11.82 -7.41 -6.34
CA LEU A 68 11.72 -6.26 -7.24
C LEU A 68 11.58 -6.68 -8.72
N GLN A 69 12.47 -7.53 -9.20
CA GLN A 69 12.44 -7.97 -10.61
C GLN A 69 11.15 -8.73 -10.96
N LYS A 70 10.71 -9.62 -10.05
CA LYS A 70 9.46 -10.38 -10.23
C LYS A 70 8.24 -9.47 -10.19
N THR A 71 8.23 -8.49 -9.29
CA THR A 71 7.15 -7.51 -9.15
C THR A 71 7.11 -6.59 -10.36
N ASN A 72 8.25 -6.09 -10.83
CA ASN A 72 8.34 -5.29 -12.06
C ASN A 72 7.72 -6.03 -13.26
N LYS A 73 8.08 -7.30 -13.45
CA LYS A 73 7.48 -8.09 -14.53
C LYS A 73 5.96 -8.15 -14.40
N LYS A 74 5.43 -8.46 -13.23
CA LYS A 74 3.99 -8.52 -12.99
C LYS A 74 3.27 -7.20 -13.23
N VAL A 75 3.87 -6.08 -12.80
CA VAL A 75 3.32 -4.74 -13.01
C VAL A 75 3.31 -4.38 -14.49
N THR A 76 4.40 -4.67 -15.21
CA THR A 76 4.46 -4.49 -16.67
C THR A 76 3.41 -5.34 -17.39
N ASP A 77 3.25 -6.60 -16.98
CA ASP A 77 2.26 -7.52 -17.57
C ASP A 77 0.80 -7.08 -17.28
N MET A 78 0.55 -6.21 -16.29
CA MET A 78 -0.78 -5.60 -16.11
C MET A 78 -1.17 -4.68 -17.26
N GLY A 79 -0.19 -3.99 -17.87
CA GLY A 79 -0.44 -3.03 -18.95
C GLY A 79 -1.15 -1.75 -18.51
N PHE A 80 -1.01 -1.34 -17.24
CA PHE A 80 -1.59 -0.12 -16.70
C PHE A 80 -0.52 0.97 -16.57
N ASP A 81 -0.66 2.07 -17.29
CA ASP A 81 0.26 3.23 -17.28
C ASP A 81 0.25 4.00 -15.94
N TYR A 82 -0.82 3.86 -15.17
CA TYR A 82 -1.00 4.46 -13.85
C TYR A 82 -0.51 3.56 -12.69
N VAL A 83 0.17 2.45 -12.99
CA VAL A 83 0.75 1.53 -11.98
C VAL A 83 2.23 1.35 -12.24
N VAL A 84 3.04 1.61 -11.24
CA VAL A 84 4.50 1.41 -11.29
C VAL A 84 4.98 0.66 -10.04
N THR A 85 6.15 0.07 -10.13
CA THR A 85 6.84 -0.50 -8.97
C THR A 85 7.66 0.58 -8.27
N SER A 86 7.82 0.48 -6.95
CA SER A 86 8.76 1.32 -6.20
C SER A 86 10.18 1.18 -6.73
N TYR A 87 11.02 2.20 -6.48
CA TYR A 87 12.45 2.08 -6.77
C TYR A 87 13.09 0.95 -5.93
N LYS A 88 14.31 0.56 -6.32
CA LYS A 88 15.08 -0.44 -5.58
C LYS A 88 15.43 0.09 -4.19
N THR A 89 14.85 -0.54 -3.17
CA THR A 89 15.20 -0.29 -1.77
C THR A 89 16.34 -1.20 -1.34
N SER A 90 17.14 -0.80 -0.38
CA SER A 90 18.19 -1.64 0.23
C SER A 90 17.83 -2.00 1.66
N THR A 91 17.12 -1.11 2.35
CA THR A 91 16.69 -1.25 3.73
C THR A 91 15.22 -0.91 3.90
N ILE A 92 14.67 -1.25 5.06
CA ILE A 92 13.31 -0.84 5.43
C ILE A 92 13.18 0.70 5.53
N LEU A 93 14.25 1.42 5.81
CA LEU A 93 14.25 2.87 5.90
C LEU A 93 14.07 3.54 4.53
N ASP A 94 14.53 2.90 3.45
CA ASP A 94 14.25 3.38 2.08
C ASP A 94 12.76 3.29 1.76
N ALA A 95 12.12 2.16 2.15
CA ALA A 95 10.68 2.01 2.02
C ALA A 95 9.92 3.00 2.92
N THR A 96 10.44 3.26 4.12
CA THR A 96 9.92 4.25 5.06
C THR A 96 9.93 5.66 4.46
N ALA A 97 11.06 6.05 3.83
CA ALA A 97 11.16 7.32 3.13
C ALA A 97 10.14 7.46 2.01
N LEU A 98 9.93 6.40 1.21
CA LEU A 98 8.90 6.42 0.17
C LEU A 98 7.49 6.55 0.77
N ILE A 99 7.15 5.72 1.78
CA ILE A 99 5.83 5.74 2.43
C ILE A 99 5.52 7.14 3.00
N SER A 100 6.50 7.83 3.54
CA SER A 100 6.32 9.20 4.06
C SER A 100 5.83 10.20 3.00
N GLN A 101 6.09 9.94 1.73
CA GLN A 101 5.71 10.79 0.59
C GLN A 101 4.36 10.40 -0.04
N LEU A 102 3.78 9.26 0.32
CA LEU A 102 2.53 8.77 -0.27
C LEU A 102 1.30 9.36 0.44
N ASN A 103 0.19 9.45 -0.28
CA ASN A 103 -1.07 10.01 0.22
C ASN A 103 -1.98 8.96 0.87
N LEU A 104 -1.90 7.71 0.42
CA LEU A 104 -2.71 6.59 0.92
C LEU A 104 -1.88 5.31 0.85
N ILE A 105 -2.04 4.44 1.85
CA ILE A 105 -1.43 3.11 1.87
C ILE A 105 -2.52 2.04 1.92
N ILE A 106 -2.37 1.01 1.08
CA ILE A 106 -3.18 -0.22 1.13
C ILE A 106 -2.23 -1.38 1.41
N THR A 107 -2.47 -2.15 2.45
CA THR A 107 -1.54 -3.21 2.86
C THR A 107 -2.24 -4.30 3.68
N PRO A 108 -1.82 -5.57 3.56
CA PRO A 108 -2.13 -6.56 4.59
C PRO A 108 -1.43 -6.20 5.91
N ASP A 109 -1.74 -6.95 6.95
CA ASP A 109 -1.07 -6.84 8.25
C ASP A 109 0.43 -7.17 8.13
N THR A 110 1.24 -6.12 8.08
CA THR A 110 2.71 -6.16 7.94
C THR A 110 3.33 -4.96 8.65
N SER A 111 4.66 -4.90 8.71
CA SER A 111 5.40 -3.74 9.22
C SER A 111 5.03 -2.42 8.52
N ILE A 112 4.50 -2.48 7.31
CA ILE A 112 4.05 -1.30 6.55
C ILE A 112 2.91 -0.57 7.27
N VAL A 113 2.03 -1.29 7.98
CA VAL A 113 0.97 -0.69 8.81
C VAL A 113 1.56 0.24 9.87
N HIS A 114 2.60 -0.21 10.57
CA HIS A 114 3.23 0.57 11.64
C HIS A 114 4.02 1.75 11.09
N ILE A 115 4.71 1.57 9.96
CA ILE A 115 5.43 2.65 9.28
C ILE A 115 4.44 3.74 8.84
N ALA A 116 3.37 3.37 8.14
CA ALA A 116 2.38 4.33 7.67
C ALA A 116 1.66 5.03 8.84
N SER A 117 1.39 4.31 9.93
CA SER A 117 0.82 4.87 11.16
C SER A 117 1.74 5.91 11.82
N ALA A 118 3.06 5.66 11.84
CA ALA A 118 4.04 6.60 12.40
C ALA A 118 4.03 7.97 11.68
N PHE A 119 3.67 7.99 10.41
CA PHE A 119 3.47 9.22 9.62
C PHE A 119 2.01 9.69 9.58
N ASN A 120 1.14 9.09 10.37
CA ASN A 120 -0.31 9.36 10.37
C ASN A 120 -0.94 9.34 8.96
N LYS A 121 -0.46 8.46 8.08
CA LYS A 121 -0.97 8.33 6.71
C LYS A 121 -2.35 7.70 6.70
N PRO A 122 -3.25 8.08 5.77
CA PRO A 122 -4.43 7.31 5.46
C PRO A 122 -4.06 5.86 5.11
N ILE A 123 -4.72 4.91 5.76
CA ILE A 123 -4.44 3.48 5.60
C ILE A 123 -5.72 2.69 5.39
N VAL A 124 -5.71 1.80 4.39
CA VAL A 124 -6.65 0.70 4.28
C VAL A 124 -5.90 -0.60 4.52
N THR A 125 -6.24 -1.29 5.61
CA THR A 125 -5.62 -2.55 5.96
C THR A 125 -6.54 -3.73 5.67
N ILE A 126 -5.94 -4.88 5.37
CA ILE A 126 -6.64 -6.15 5.20
C ILE A 126 -6.13 -7.11 6.26
N HIS A 127 -7.01 -7.50 7.16
CA HIS A 127 -6.71 -8.38 8.29
C HIS A 127 -7.45 -9.72 8.20
N GLU A 128 -6.85 -10.72 8.79
CA GLU A 128 -7.54 -11.95 9.13
C GLU A 128 -8.61 -11.71 10.22
N ASN A 129 -9.58 -12.57 10.34
CA ASN A 129 -10.61 -12.50 11.39
C ASN A 129 -10.07 -13.07 12.72
N ASN A 130 -9.11 -12.35 13.29
CA ASN A 130 -8.49 -12.67 14.58
C ASN A 130 -8.46 -11.39 15.44
N LYS A 131 -9.37 -11.31 16.42
CA LYS A 131 -9.53 -10.13 17.27
C LYS A 131 -8.30 -9.85 18.12
N ASP A 132 -7.65 -10.87 18.66
CA ASP A 132 -6.48 -10.72 19.53
C ASP A 132 -5.30 -10.18 18.73
N SER A 133 -5.06 -10.74 17.53
CA SER A 133 -4.05 -10.24 16.61
C SER A 133 -4.33 -8.80 16.19
N TYR A 134 -5.58 -8.47 15.88
CA TYR A 134 -5.96 -7.12 15.48
C TYR A 134 -5.76 -6.09 16.61
N GLN A 135 -6.07 -6.42 17.86
CA GLN A 135 -5.84 -5.51 18.99
C GLN A 135 -4.36 -5.15 19.16
N LEU A 136 -3.46 -6.09 18.86
CA LEU A 136 -2.01 -5.88 18.97
C LEU A 136 -1.41 -5.12 17.79
N PHE A 137 -1.94 -5.31 16.57
CA PHE A 137 -1.34 -4.85 15.32
C PHE A 137 -2.23 -3.92 14.49
N ALA A 138 -3.34 -3.46 15.07
CA ALA A 138 -4.22 -2.50 14.40
C ALA A 138 -3.46 -1.21 13.99
N PRO A 139 -3.83 -0.57 12.88
CA PRO A 139 -3.27 0.72 12.52
C PRO A 139 -3.61 1.78 13.58
N THR A 140 -2.61 2.55 13.98
CA THR A 140 -2.76 3.66 14.95
C THR A 140 -2.92 5.03 14.29
N SER A 141 -2.89 5.09 12.95
CA SER A 141 -3.21 6.31 12.20
C SER A 141 -4.64 6.79 12.51
N SER A 142 -4.82 8.10 12.61
CA SER A 142 -6.15 8.72 12.77
C SER A 142 -7.08 8.47 11.58
N PHE A 143 -6.52 8.15 10.42
CA PHE A 143 -7.23 7.92 9.16
C PHE A 143 -7.05 6.47 8.71
N ASN A 144 -7.74 5.55 9.37
CA ASN A 144 -7.62 4.13 9.04
C ASN A 144 -8.98 3.48 8.78
N LYS A 145 -8.97 2.45 7.94
CA LYS A 145 -10.09 1.54 7.70
C LYS A 145 -9.55 0.13 7.52
N THR A 146 -10.26 -0.85 8.07
CA THR A 146 -9.85 -2.25 8.01
C THR A 146 -10.94 -3.09 7.34
N VAL A 147 -10.51 -3.95 6.42
CA VAL A 147 -11.33 -5.00 5.82
C VAL A 147 -10.88 -6.33 6.40
N PHE A 148 -11.79 -7.05 7.01
CA PHE A 148 -11.51 -8.36 7.58
C PHE A 148 -11.82 -9.47 6.60
N SER A 149 -10.96 -10.49 6.51
CA SER A 149 -11.32 -11.75 5.87
C SER A 149 -12.36 -12.50 6.72
N PRO A 150 -13.15 -13.38 6.13
CA PRO A 150 -14.08 -14.22 6.90
C PRO A 150 -13.39 -15.32 7.71
N LYS A 151 -12.11 -15.57 7.47
CA LYS A 151 -11.34 -16.69 8.03
C LYS A 151 -10.24 -16.21 8.97
N LYS A 152 -9.88 -17.06 9.95
CA LYS A 152 -8.64 -16.94 10.74
C LYS A 152 -7.44 -17.37 9.91
N ASP A 153 -6.28 -16.84 10.23
CA ASP A 153 -4.95 -17.23 9.72
C ASP A 153 -4.75 -17.06 8.20
N THR A 154 -5.70 -16.44 7.50
CA THR A 154 -5.61 -16.17 6.07
C THR A 154 -6.43 -14.95 5.66
N LEU A 155 -6.02 -14.29 4.58
CA LEU A 155 -6.81 -13.21 3.96
C LEU A 155 -7.83 -13.75 2.94
N GLU A 156 -7.91 -15.04 2.71
CA GLU A 156 -8.79 -15.59 1.68
C GLU A 156 -10.26 -15.20 1.90
N GLY A 157 -10.88 -14.69 0.85
CA GLY A 157 -12.30 -14.32 0.85
C GLY A 157 -12.59 -12.92 1.42
N TYR A 158 -11.56 -12.09 1.68
CA TYR A 158 -11.83 -10.69 2.02
C TYR A 158 -12.53 -9.96 0.86
N ASP A 159 -13.30 -8.94 1.20
CA ASP A 159 -14.08 -8.17 0.23
C ASP A 159 -13.20 -7.13 -0.49
N VAL A 160 -12.80 -7.44 -1.72
CA VAL A 160 -12.00 -6.57 -2.59
C VAL A 160 -12.74 -5.26 -2.91
N GLN A 161 -14.06 -5.30 -3.10
CA GLN A 161 -14.85 -4.10 -3.39
C GLN A 161 -14.86 -3.15 -2.21
N LYS A 162 -14.87 -3.67 -0.99
CA LYS A 162 -14.79 -2.87 0.22
C LYS A 162 -13.43 -2.20 0.41
N VAL A 163 -12.34 -2.85 0.01
CA VAL A 163 -11.01 -2.23 -0.05
C VAL A 163 -11.03 -1.03 -1.01
N ILE A 164 -11.59 -1.21 -2.21
CA ILE A 164 -11.71 -0.14 -3.22
C ILE A 164 -12.59 1.01 -2.71
N GLU A 165 -13.72 0.70 -2.10
CA GLU A 165 -14.63 1.70 -1.50
C GLU A 165 -13.93 2.54 -0.43
N TYR A 166 -13.28 1.90 0.53
CA TYR A 166 -12.57 2.58 1.61
C TYR A 166 -11.41 3.44 1.10
N ALA A 167 -10.65 2.95 0.14
CA ALA A 167 -9.57 3.72 -0.47
C ALA A 167 -10.09 4.95 -1.20
N ASN A 168 -11.18 4.82 -1.98
CA ASN A 168 -11.80 5.95 -2.68
C ASN A 168 -12.33 7.02 -1.72
N GLN A 169 -12.80 6.66 -0.52
CA GLN A 169 -13.21 7.65 0.48
C GLN A 169 -12.03 8.54 0.92
N PHE A 170 -10.81 8.01 1.00
CA PHE A 170 -9.62 8.81 1.29
C PHE A 170 -9.15 9.62 0.08
N ILE A 171 -9.18 9.05 -1.12
CA ILE A 171 -8.79 9.73 -2.36
C ILE A 171 -9.65 10.98 -2.57
N ASN A 172 -10.98 10.84 -2.44
CA ASN A 172 -11.92 11.95 -2.63
C ASN A 172 -11.74 13.07 -1.61
N LYS A 173 -11.38 12.76 -0.36
CA LYS A 173 -11.10 13.76 0.68
C LYS A 173 -9.78 14.50 0.49
N GLY A 174 -8.81 13.89 -0.16
CA GLY A 174 -7.51 14.50 -0.43
C GLY A 174 -7.46 15.29 -1.74
N SER A 175 -8.54 15.25 -2.53
CA SER A 175 -8.67 15.98 -3.80
C SER A 175 -9.43 17.32 -3.65
N THR A 176 -9.85 17.64 -2.41
CA THR A 176 -10.45 18.93 -2.02
C THR A 176 -9.45 19.75 -1.23
#